data_a951f0c12c0da3be422b01cc7fc80da4
#
_entry.id   a951f0c12c0da3be422b01cc7fc80da4
#
_cell.length_a   1.000
_cell.length_b   1.000
_cell.length_c   1.000
_cell.angle_alpha   90.00
_cell.angle_beta   90.00
_cell.angle_gamma   90.00
#
_symmetry.space_group_name_H-M   'P 1'
#
loop_
_entity.id
_entity.type
_entity.pdbx_description
1 polymer ?
#
loop_
_entity_poly.entity_id
_entity_poly.type
_entity_poly.pdbx_seq_one_letter_code
_entity_poly.pdbx_strand_id
1 'polypeptide(L)'
;MLDGFPSNGSQAKESGAILMTAQEPKQYSSESDRWYDPITQKSVNDCLSEKGLPKRVTLREARRENYIPSVTTILHNLSKPGLERWKVLQYLGVAHRSKDLHWTEEEWIKEVIRVADQEMDVAKDRGQDIHGKIDRWLEAGMPEPQCAHTKAARTALDRLGCAEYPMEIEKTFAVQCGDAWVAGKCDLHSADQRIIVDWKSSKSPCDGTEKLGWDEHIIQLASYSMALFGKFVPCYNVFVSTSVDGAFEIVGWNHADMERGWSMYCHAYHLWCLAKNFVPSRKLSQTAQSS
;
A
#
# COMPACT_ATOMS: atom_id res chain seq x y z
N MET A 1 5.92 -60.90 -59.65
CA MET A 1 4.64 -61.44 -59.17
C MET A 1 4.41 -60.72 -57.82
N LEU A 2 3.62 -59.71 -57.92
CA LEU A 2 2.26 -59.61 -57.34
C LEU A 2 2.32 -59.47 -55.77
N ASP A 3 2.13 -58.35 -55.31
CA ASP A 3 0.90 -57.65 -54.79
C ASP A 3 0.75 -57.75 -53.31
N GLY A 4 0.51 -56.62 -52.67
CA GLY A 4 0.04 -56.59 -51.35
C GLY A 4 0.14 -55.17 -50.69
N PHE A 5 -0.67 -54.18 -51.10
CA PHE A 5 -0.96 -53.03 -50.31
C PHE A 5 -1.90 -53.38 -49.14
N PRO A 6 -1.67 -52.88 -47.93
CA PRO A 6 -2.74 -52.75 -47.00
C PRO A 6 -3.12 -51.29 -46.82
N SER A 7 -4.40 -51.15 -46.71
CA SER A 7 -5.31 -50.04 -46.53
C SER A 7 -4.97 -48.99 -45.50
N ASN A 8 -5.28 -47.75 -45.88
CA ASN A 8 -5.44 -46.58 -45.04
C ASN A 8 -6.33 -46.83 -43.81
N GLY A 9 -5.73 -46.66 -42.63
CA GLY A 9 -6.43 -46.44 -41.39
C GLY A 9 -6.36 -44.95 -41.04
N SER A 10 -7.48 -44.26 -41.21
CA SER A 10 -7.66 -42.87 -40.78
C SER A 10 -7.61 -42.81 -39.28
N GLN A 11 -6.51 -42.32 -38.72
CA GLN A 11 -6.49 -41.86 -37.32
C GLN A 11 -7.06 -40.45 -37.25
N ALA A 12 -8.23 -40.34 -36.64
CA ALA A 12 -8.81 -39.08 -36.22
C ALA A 12 -7.85 -38.38 -35.24
N LYS A 13 -7.38 -37.20 -35.63
CA LYS A 13 -6.68 -36.29 -34.70
C LYS A 13 -7.72 -35.79 -33.75
N GLU A 14 -7.68 -36.26 -32.50
CA GLU A 14 -8.31 -35.56 -31.37
C GLU A 14 -7.61 -34.21 -31.19
N SER A 15 -8.29 -33.17 -31.59
CA SER A 15 -7.92 -31.81 -31.26
C SER A 15 -8.17 -31.60 -29.75
N GLY A 16 -7.12 -31.78 -28.97
CA GLY A 16 -7.12 -31.36 -27.58
C GLY A 16 -7.35 -29.87 -27.52
N ALA A 17 -8.59 -29.45 -27.24
CA ALA A 17 -8.91 -28.11 -26.87
C ALA A 17 -8.18 -27.82 -25.57
N ILE A 18 -7.11 -27.01 -25.63
CA ILE A 18 -6.50 -26.41 -24.46
C ILE A 18 -7.57 -25.46 -23.90
N LEU A 19 -8.25 -25.88 -22.85
CA LEU A 19 -9.03 -25.02 -21.99
C LEU A 19 -8.05 -24.00 -21.38
N MET A 20 -7.95 -22.85 -22.02
CA MET A 20 -7.38 -21.69 -21.39
C MET A 20 -8.31 -21.34 -20.22
N THR A 21 -7.95 -21.78 -19.03
CA THR A 21 -8.54 -21.25 -17.80
C THR A 21 -8.27 -19.76 -17.83
N ALA A 22 -9.33 -18.99 -18.02
CA ALA A 22 -9.28 -17.53 -17.86
C ALA A 22 -8.73 -17.28 -16.46
N GLN A 23 -7.49 -16.82 -16.38
CA GLN A 23 -6.94 -16.30 -15.14
C GLN A 23 -7.85 -15.13 -14.74
N GLU A 24 -8.46 -15.24 -13.58
CA GLU A 24 -9.16 -14.10 -12.99
C GLU A 24 -8.21 -12.90 -13.02
N PRO A 25 -8.66 -11.72 -13.47
CA PRO A 25 -7.81 -10.55 -13.52
C PRO A 25 -7.29 -10.31 -12.10
N LYS A 26 -5.97 -10.36 -11.94
CA LYS A 26 -5.30 -10.03 -10.67
C LYS A 26 -5.85 -8.68 -10.22
N GLN A 27 -6.52 -8.68 -9.09
CA GLN A 27 -7.03 -7.48 -8.45
C GLN A 27 -5.83 -6.69 -7.94
N TYR A 28 -5.37 -5.71 -8.73
CA TYR A 28 -4.40 -4.72 -8.28
C TYR A 28 -5.07 -3.83 -7.24
N SER A 29 -5.02 -4.23 -5.98
CA SER A 29 -5.31 -3.32 -4.89
C SER A 29 -4.08 -2.45 -4.66
N SER A 30 -3.91 -1.40 -5.46
CA SER A 30 -3.01 -0.35 -5.05
C SER A 30 -3.58 0.24 -3.77
N GLU A 31 -2.76 0.39 -2.73
CA GLU A 31 -3.17 1.08 -1.49
C GLU A 31 -3.66 2.50 -1.77
N SER A 32 -3.38 2.99 -2.98
CA SER A 32 -3.60 4.32 -3.47
C SER A 32 -5.04 4.75 -3.69
N ASP A 33 -5.99 3.82 -3.78
CA ASP A 33 -7.38 4.15 -4.08
C ASP A 33 -8.34 3.69 -2.96
N ARG A 34 -7.89 3.81 -1.71
CA ARG A 34 -8.72 3.51 -0.55
C ARG A 34 -9.62 4.68 -0.22
N TRP A 35 -10.88 4.37 0.04
CA TRP A 35 -11.90 5.31 0.48
C TRP A 35 -12.35 4.97 1.89
N TYR A 36 -12.81 5.98 2.61
CA TYR A 36 -13.31 5.83 3.98
C TYR A 36 -14.65 6.50 4.14
N ASP A 37 -15.54 5.83 4.84
CA ASP A 37 -16.83 6.38 5.24
C ASP A 37 -16.62 7.38 6.40
N PRO A 38 -17.03 8.65 6.26
CA PRO A 38 -16.83 9.66 7.30
C PRO A 38 -17.68 9.43 8.55
N ILE A 39 -18.71 8.58 8.49
CA ILE A 39 -19.61 8.27 9.60
C ILE A 39 -19.07 7.09 10.40
N THR A 40 -18.80 5.98 9.73
CA THR A 40 -18.32 4.75 10.38
C THR A 40 -16.82 4.71 10.58
N GLN A 41 -16.07 5.61 9.93
CA GLN A 41 -14.61 5.67 9.88
C GLN A 41 -13.94 4.38 9.37
N LYS A 42 -14.70 3.53 8.68
CA LYS A 42 -14.21 2.29 8.09
C LYS A 42 -13.78 2.47 6.64
N SER A 43 -12.83 1.66 6.19
CA SER A 43 -12.46 1.63 4.78
C SER A 43 -13.58 1.04 3.94
N VAL A 44 -13.79 1.63 2.75
CA VAL A 44 -14.80 1.21 1.77
C VAL A 44 -14.07 1.02 0.44
N ASN A 45 -13.65 -0.20 0.18
CA ASN A 45 -12.89 -0.49 -1.04
C ASN A 45 -13.77 -1.02 -2.18
N ASP A 46 -14.86 -1.69 -1.84
CA ASP A 46 -15.74 -2.34 -2.79
C ASP A 46 -17.19 -1.88 -2.63
N CYS A 47 -17.92 -1.84 -3.73
CA CYS A 47 -19.35 -1.56 -3.81
C CYS A 47 -20.00 -2.51 -4.81
N LEU A 48 -21.32 -2.50 -4.89
CA LEU A 48 -22.02 -3.26 -5.91
C LEU A 48 -22.20 -2.43 -7.18
N SER A 49 -21.99 -3.06 -8.34
CA SER A 49 -22.33 -2.50 -9.64
C SER A 49 -23.85 -2.47 -9.82
N GLU A 50 -24.35 -1.79 -10.86
CA GLU A 50 -25.76 -1.79 -11.23
C GLU A 50 -26.33 -3.21 -11.48
N LYS A 51 -25.45 -4.17 -11.79
CA LYS A 51 -25.80 -5.59 -11.96
C LYS A 51 -25.67 -6.41 -10.67
N GLY A 52 -25.43 -5.79 -9.52
CA GLY A 52 -25.25 -6.46 -8.24
C GLY A 52 -23.91 -7.19 -8.06
N LEU A 53 -22.93 -7.01 -8.97
CA LEU A 53 -21.60 -7.63 -8.87
C LEU A 53 -20.64 -6.74 -8.08
N PRO A 54 -19.75 -7.33 -7.25
CA PRO A 54 -18.72 -6.58 -6.55
C PRO A 54 -17.80 -5.84 -7.54
N LYS A 55 -17.53 -4.58 -7.25
CA LYS A 55 -16.56 -3.76 -7.98
C LYS A 55 -15.87 -2.79 -7.04
N ARG A 56 -14.71 -2.31 -7.43
CA ARG A 56 -14.00 -1.26 -6.69
C ARG A 56 -14.79 0.03 -6.64
N VAL A 57 -14.71 0.71 -5.51
CA VAL A 57 -15.23 2.08 -5.37
C VAL A 57 -14.42 3.01 -6.26
N THR A 58 -15.10 3.67 -7.18
CA THR A 58 -14.50 4.68 -8.05
C THR A 58 -14.75 6.08 -7.50
N LEU A 59 -14.08 7.09 -8.07
CA LEU A 59 -14.34 8.50 -7.74
C LEU A 59 -15.82 8.89 -7.90
N ARG A 60 -16.55 8.28 -8.85
CA ARG A 60 -17.99 8.54 -9.07
C ARG A 60 -18.81 8.08 -7.87
N GLU A 61 -18.56 6.86 -7.39
CA GLU A 61 -19.22 6.34 -6.18
C GLU A 61 -18.83 7.15 -4.95
N ALA A 62 -17.54 7.48 -4.82
CA ALA A 62 -17.05 8.26 -3.69
C ALA A 62 -17.71 9.64 -3.61
N ARG A 63 -17.91 10.32 -4.74
CA ARG A 63 -18.68 11.59 -4.79
C ARG A 63 -20.12 11.43 -4.35
N ARG A 64 -20.80 10.38 -4.85
CA ARG A 64 -22.21 10.13 -4.53
C ARG A 64 -22.40 9.84 -3.04
N GLU A 65 -21.54 9.01 -2.47
CA GLU A 65 -21.62 8.57 -1.07
C GLU A 65 -20.84 9.48 -0.12
N ASN A 66 -20.09 10.45 -0.65
CA ASN A 66 -19.24 11.37 0.10
C ASN A 66 -18.12 10.65 0.87
N TYR A 67 -17.51 9.63 0.27
CA TYR A 67 -16.36 8.95 0.87
C TYR A 67 -15.11 9.82 0.85
N ILE A 68 -14.29 9.67 1.88
CA ILE A 68 -13.06 10.41 2.08
C ILE A 68 -11.89 9.62 1.47
N PRO A 69 -11.04 10.25 0.64
CA PRO A 69 -9.84 9.59 0.13
C PRO A 69 -8.83 9.36 1.26
N SER A 70 -8.07 8.26 1.18
CA SER A 70 -6.97 8.03 2.11
C SER A 70 -5.86 9.09 1.95
N VAL A 71 -5.05 9.27 2.99
CA VAL A 71 -3.81 10.07 2.92
C VAL A 71 -2.96 9.64 1.73
N THR A 72 -2.75 8.34 1.53
CA THR A 72 -1.95 7.82 0.41
C THR A 72 -2.55 8.14 -0.95
N THR A 73 -3.89 8.16 -1.10
CA THR A 73 -4.58 8.62 -2.33
C THR A 73 -4.30 10.09 -2.61
N ILE A 74 -4.31 10.94 -1.58
CA ILE A 74 -3.96 12.36 -1.72
C ILE A 74 -2.50 12.52 -2.15
N LEU A 75 -1.58 11.77 -1.53
CA LEU A 75 -0.14 11.84 -1.80
C LEU A 75 0.26 11.35 -3.20
N HIS A 76 -0.64 10.67 -3.92
CA HIS A 76 -0.41 10.31 -5.33
C HIS A 76 -0.34 11.52 -6.27
N ASN A 77 -0.84 12.69 -5.85
CA ASN A 77 -0.68 13.91 -6.64
C ASN A 77 0.72 14.54 -6.49
N LEU A 78 1.51 14.07 -5.56
CA LEU A 78 2.87 14.54 -5.35
C LEU A 78 3.86 13.69 -6.14
N SER A 79 4.88 14.34 -6.69
CA SER A 79 6.00 13.64 -7.34
C SER A 79 6.76 12.81 -6.30
N LYS A 80 7.14 11.60 -6.69
CA LYS A 80 7.90 10.65 -5.88
C LYS A 80 9.22 10.29 -6.60
N PRO A 81 10.15 11.24 -6.71
CA PRO A 81 11.33 11.06 -7.57
C PRO A 81 12.19 9.84 -7.15
N GLY A 82 12.21 9.49 -5.87
CA GLY A 82 12.89 8.28 -5.39
C GLY A 82 12.24 7.00 -5.93
N LEU A 83 10.92 6.90 -5.87
CA LEU A 83 10.17 5.77 -6.41
C LEU A 83 10.27 5.70 -7.94
N GLU A 84 10.17 6.83 -8.62
CA GLU A 84 10.31 6.90 -10.09
C GLU A 84 11.69 6.44 -10.53
N ARG A 85 12.75 6.93 -9.87
CA ARG A 85 14.12 6.48 -10.11
C ARG A 85 14.27 4.98 -9.85
N TRP A 86 13.72 4.47 -8.75
CA TRP A 86 13.77 3.04 -8.44
C TRP A 86 13.10 2.20 -9.53
N LYS A 87 11.91 2.60 -10.00
CA LYS A 87 11.21 1.92 -11.12
C LYS A 87 12.06 1.88 -12.37
N VAL A 88 12.65 3.02 -12.76
CA VAL A 88 13.55 3.08 -13.93
C VAL A 88 14.71 2.10 -13.79
N LEU A 89 15.31 2.00 -12.59
CA LEU A 89 16.40 1.06 -12.34
C LEU A 89 15.95 -0.41 -12.43
N GLN A 90 14.69 -0.73 -12.06
CA GLN A 90 14.14 -2.09 -12.26
C GLN A 90 14.06 -2.41 -13.76
N TYR A 91 13.47 -1.52 -14.58
CA TYR A 91 13.39 -1.72 -16.03
C TYR A 91 14.78 -1.87 -16.66
N LEU A 92 15.72 -0.99 -16.32
CA LEU A 92 17.11 -1.06 -16.82
C LEU A 92 17.81 -2.35 -16.38
N GLY A 93 17.59 -2.82 -15.17
CA GLY A 93 18.15 -4.07 -14.66
C GLY A 93 17.65 -5.28 -15.47
N VAL A 94 16.35 -5.36 -15.75
CA VAL A 94 15.79 -6.41 -16.60
C VAL A 94 16.31 -6.30 -18.03
N ALA A 95 16.33 -5.09 -18.60
CA ALA A 95 16.83 -4.84 -19.94
C ALA A 95 18.30 -5.30 -20.09
N HIS A 96 19.12 -5.02 -19.10
CA HIS A 96 20.53 -5.45 -19.09
C HIS A 96 20.67 -6.98 -19.07
N ARG A 97 19.83 -7.70 -18.27
CA ARG A 97 19.88 -9.16 -18.16
C ARG A 97 19.32 -9.86 -19.40
N SER A 98 18.42 -9.23 -20.15
CA SER A 98 17.73 -9.80 -21.32
C SER A 98 18.25 -9.35 -22.68
N LYS A 99 19.34 -8.58 -22.72
CA LYS A 99 19.86 -7.98 -23.96
C LYS A 99 20.31 -8.97 -25.05
N ASP A 100 20.61 -10.20 -24.68
CA ASP A 100 21.12 -11.23 -25.59
C ASP A 100 20.00 -12.13 -26.15
N LEU A 101 18.73 -11.82 -25.91
CA LEU A 101 17.58 -12.56 -26.43
C LEU A 101 17.33 -12.18 -27.90
N HIS A 102 17.01 -13.19 -28.74
CA HIS A 102 16.75 -13.04 -30.19
C HIS A 102 15.31 -12.58 -30.47
N TRP A 103 14.84 -11.53 -29.81
CA TRP A 103 13.53 -10.94 -30.04
C TRP A 103 13.65 -9.71 -30.95
N THR A 104 12.56 -9.35 -31.61
CA THR A 104 12.44 -8.02 -32.19
C THR A 104 12.48 -6.97 -31.09
N GLU A 105 12.85 -5.73 -31.42
CA GLU A 105 12.91 -4.63 -30.45
C GLU A 105 11.58 -4.47 -29.69
N GLU A 106 10.44 -4.57 -30.40
CA GLU A 106 9.12 -4.43 -29.81
C GLU A 106 8.80 -5.57 -28.83
N GLU A 107 9.12 -6.80 -29.18
CA GLU A 107 8.93 -7.98 -28.33
C GLU A 107 9.82 -7.88 -27.08
N TRP A 108 11.07 -7.48 -27.27
CA TRP A 108 12.02 -7.27 -26.17
C TRP A 108 11.54 -6.19 -25.20
N ILE A 109 11.10 -5.03 -25.69
CA ILE A 109 10.55 -3.96 -24.83
C ILE A 109 9.35 -4.46 -24.04
N LYS A 110 8.39 -5.14 -24.68
CA LYS A 110 7.21 -5.68 -23.99
C LYS A 110 7.60 -6.68 -22.89
N GLU A 111 8.57 -7.54 -23.15
CA GLU A 111 9.03 -8.52 -22.17
C GLU A 111 9.79 -7.86 -21.01
N VAL A 112 10.64 -6.87 -21.28
CA VAL A 112 11.31 -6.09 -20.24
C VAL A 112 10.29 -5.45 -19.30
N ILE A 113 9.27 -4.80 -19.85
CA ILE A 113 8.20 -4.18 -19.06
C ILE A 113 7.49 -5.23 -18.22
N ARG A 114 7.04 -6.33 -18.84
CA ARG A 114 6.31 -7.39 -18.16
C ARG A 114 7.08 -8.00 -17.00
N VAL A 115 8.37 -8.31 -17.21
CA VAL A 115 9.21 -8.92 -16.17
C VAL A 115 9.51 -7.94 -15.06
N ALA A 116 9.83 -6.67 -15.39
CA ALA A 116 10.10 -5.65 -14.38
C ALA A 116 8.86 -5.37 -13.52
N ASP A 117 7.67 -5.26 -14.13
CA ASP A 117 6.42 -5.10 -13.39
C ASP A 117 6.17 -6.29 -12.45
N GLN A 118 6.42 -7.52 -12.93
CA GLN A 118 6.28 -8.72 -12.10
C GLN A 118 7.27 -8.74 -10.92
N GLU A 119 8.53 -8.34 -11.11
CA GLU A 119 9.52 -8.22 -10.04
C GLU A 119 9.10 -7.16 -9.00
N MET A 120 8.53 -6.04 -9.46
CA MET A 120 8.02 -4.99 -8.57
C MET A 120 6.78 -5.44 -7.78
N ASP A 121 5.88 -6.21 -8.39
CA ASP A 121 4.73 -6.81 -7.70
C ASP A 121 5.19 -7.80 -6.63
N VAL A 122 6.16 -8.66 -6.91
CA VAL A 122 6.75 -9.58 -5.92
C VAL A 122 7.36 -8.82 -4.75
N ALA A 123 8.05 -7.69 -5.00
CA ALA A 123 8.61 -6.86 -3.94
C ALA A 123 7.50 -6.23 -3.07
N LYS A 124 6.41 -5.79 -3.68
CA LYS A 124 5.24 -5.26 -2.98
C LYS A 124 4.56 -6.33 -2.12
N ASP A 125 4.31 -7.53 -2.68
CA ASP A 125 3.69 -8.65 -1.97
C ASP A 125 4.54 -9.07 -0.76
N ARG A 126 5.87 -9.05 -0.89
CA ARG A 126 6.79 -9.31 0.22
C ARG A 126 6.65 -8.26 1.33
N GLY A 127 6.53 -6.99 0.97
CA GLY A 127 6.27 -5.92 1.94
C GLY A 127 4.96 -6.14 2.70
N GLN A 128 3.89 -6.49 2.00
CA GLN A 128 2.58 -6.78 2.61
C GLN A 128 2.62 -8.02 3.53
N ASP A 129 3.36 -9.06 3.16
CA ASP A 129 3.56 -10.26 4.00
C ASP A 129 4.28 -9.90 5.30
N ILE A 130 5.30 -9.04 5.25
CA ILE A 130 6.02 -8.57 6.44
C ILE A 130 5.07 -7.80 7.37
N HIS A 131 4.32 -6.82 6.85
CA HIS A 131 3.31 -6.11 7.62
C HIS A 131 2.32 -7.08 8.26
N GLY A 132 1.71 -7.98 7.48
CA GLY A 132 0.74 -8.94 8.00
C GLY A 132 1.31 -9.91 9.04
N LYS A 133 2.62 -10.21 9.02
CA LYS A 133 3.26 -11.00 10.10
C LYS A 133 3.41 -10.19 11.38
N ILE A 134 3.78 -8.91 11.26
CA ILE A 134 3.92 -8.02 12.40
C ILE A 134 2.55 -7.75 13.03
N ASP A 135 1.53 -7.45 12.23
CA ASP A 135 0.18 -7.17 12.69
C ASP A 135 -0.40 -8.34 13.47
N ARG A 136 -0.35 -9.57 12.91
CA ARG A 136 -0.81 -10.79 13.60
C ARG A 136 -0.06 -11.05 14.90
N TRP A 137 1.24 -10.75 14.94
CA TRP A 137 2.05 -10.89 16.15
C TRP A 137 1.64 -9.87 17.23
N LEU A 138 1.38 -8.63 16.83
CA LEU A 138 0.87 -7.57 17.70
C LEU A 138 -0.53 -7.92 18.23
N GLU A 139 -1.45 -8.32 17.34
CA GLU A 139 -2.82 -8.72 17.70
C GLU A 139 -2.86 -9.92 18.67
N ALA A 140 -1.87 -10.82 18.59
CA ALA A 140 -1.71 -11.92 19.51
C ALA A 140 -1.15 -11.51 20.89
N GLY A 141 -0.93 -10.22 21.14
CA GLY A 141 -0.37 -9.73 22.40
C GLY A 141 1.15 -9.84 22.50
N MET A 142 1.84 -9.80 21.37
CA MET A 142 3.31 -9.83 21.29
C MET A 142 3.94 -11.05 22.01
N PRO A 143 3.56 -12.28 21.70
CA PRO A 143 4.21 -13.46 22.25
C PRO A 143 5.68 -13.52 21.84
N GLU A 144 6.42 -14.54 22.30
CA GLU A 144 7.80 -14.74 21.86
C GLU A 144 7.89 -14.73 20.31
N PRO A 145 8.72 -13.88 19.71
CA PRO A 145 8.79 -13.73 18.24
C PRO A 145 9.19 -15.01 17.52
N GLN A 146 8.38 -15.41 16.53
CA GLN A 146 8.56 -16.67 15.80
C GLN A 146 9.38 -16.51 14.50
N CYS A 147 9.60 -15.30 14.02
CA CYS A 147 10.35 -15.04 12.78
C CYS A 147 11.23 -13.80 12.90
N ALA A 148 12.14 -13.63 11.95
CA ALA A 148 13.08 -12.50 11.90
C ALA A 148 12.37 -11.14 11.92
N HIS A 149 11.23 -11.00 11.21
CA HIS A 149 10.50 -9.74 11.13
C HIS A 149 9.83 -9.37 12.45
N THR A 150 9.23 -10.32 13.16
CA THR A 150 8.64 -10.07 14.48
C THR A 150 9.72 -9.83 15.56
N LYS A 151 10.92 -10.43 15.41
CA LYS A 151 12.09 -10.10 16.24
C LYS A 151 12.54 -8.67 16.01
N ALA A 152 12.64 -8.24 14.76
CA ALA A 152 12.97 -6.87 14.41
C ALA A 152 11.95 -5.89 15.00
N ALA A 153 10.65 -6.17 14.84
CA ALA A 153 9.57 -5.35 15.38
C ALA A 153 9.64 -5.26 16.92
N ARG A 154 9.81 -6.38 17.63
CA ARG A 154 9.98 -6.40 19.08
C ARG A 154 11.17 -5.55 19.51
N THR A 155 12.33 -5.74 18.89
CA THR A 155 13.54 -4.97 19.24
C THR A 155 13.36 -3.49 18.94
N ALA A 156 12.64 -3.13 17.87
CA ALA A 156 12.35 -1.73 17.58
C ALA A 156 11.46 -1.10 18.65
N LEU A 157 10.38 -1.78 19.07
CA LEU A 157 9.49 -1.30 20.14
C LEU A 157 10.21 -1.19 21.49
N ASP A 158 11.10 -2.13 21.80
CA ASP A 158 11.96 -2.07 23.01
C ASP A 158 12.89 -0.85 22.96
N ARG A 159 13.53 -0.57 21.81
CA ARG A 159 14.38 0.62 21.63
C ARG A 159 13.61 1.93 21.72
N LEU A 160 12.36 1.95 21.28
CA LEU A 160 11.47 3.10 21.42
C LEU A 160 10.90 3.24 22.84
N GLY A 161 11.12 2.26 23.71
CA GLY A 161 10.60 2.22 25.07
C GLY A 161 9.08 2.11 25.15
N CYS A 162 8.45 1.54 24.11
CA CYS A 162 7.00 1.47 24.00
C CYS A 162 6.43 0.05 23.89
N ALA A 163 7.26 -0.98 24.06
CA ALA A 163 6.82 -2.38 23.94
C ALA A 163 5.72 -2.77 24.96
N GLU A 164 5.68 -2.11 26.11
CA GLU A 164 4.71 -2.38 27.18
C GLU A 164 3.50 -1.43 27.13
N TYR A 165 3.42 -0.52 26.14
CA TYR A 165 2.29 0.40 26.02
C TYR A 165 1.04 -0.33 25.52
N PRO A 166 -0.16 0.07 25.97
CA PRO A 166 -1.41 -0.43 25.39
C PRO A 166 -1.55 0.11 23.96
N MET A 167 -1.30 -0.74 22.98
CA MET A 167 -1.30 -0.37 21.57
C MET A 167 -2.63 -0.66 20.89
N GLU A 168 -3.09 0.26 20.07
CA GLU A 168 -4.13 0.02 19.06
C GLU A 168 -3.47 -0.26 17.71
N ILE A 169 -3.89 -1.35 17.07
CA ILE A 169 -3.31 -1.89 15.83
C ILE A 169 -4.29 -1.64 14.70
N GLU A 170 -3.78 -1.29 13.51
CA GLU A 170 -4.59 -1.18 12.31
C GLU A 170 -5.82 -0.25 12.45
N LYS A 171 -5.69 0.81 13.26
CA LYS A 171 -6.80 1.74 13.54
C LYS A 171 -7.18 2.54 12.30
N THR A 172 -8.42 2.36 11.86
CA THR A 172 -9.00 3.18 10.78
C THR A 172 -9.59 4.48 11.34
N PHE A 173 -9.51 5.53 10.56
CA PHE A 173 -10.09 6.83 10.89
C PHE A 173 -10.46 7.61 9.62
N ALA A 174 -11.42 8.51 9.76
CA ALA A 174 -11.77 9.53 8.77
C ALA A 174 -12.23 10.78 9.55
N VAL A 175 -11.36 11.76 9.69
CA VAL A 175 -11.53 12.92 10.58
C VAL A 175 -11.30 14.21 9.82
N GLN A 176 -12.10 15.21 10.08
CA GLN A 176 -11.88 16.55 9.56
C GLN A 176 -10.96 17.33 10.50
N CYS A 177 -9.81 17.76 10.00
CA CYS A 177 -8.79 18.54 10.70
C CYS A 177 -8.69 19.91 10.04
N GLY A 178 -9.35 20.93 10.59
CA GLY A 178 -9.48 22.24 9.94
C GLY A 178 -10.25 22.10 8.62
N ASP A 179 -9.66 22.60 7.53
CA ASP A 179 -10.25 22.55 6.19
C ASP A 179 -9.94 21.25 5.40
N ALA A 180 -9.13 20.36 5.97
CA ALA A 180 -8.73 19.12 5.33
C ALA A 180 -9.38 17.90 6.00
N TRP A 181 -9.81 16.92 5.18
CA TRP A 181 -10.15 15.61 5.66
C TRP A 181 -8.91 14.71 5.67
N VAL A 182 -8.73 13.98 6.74
CA VAL A 182 -7.67 12.98 6.90
C VAL A 182 -8.32 11.63 7.12
N ALA A 183 -8.04 10.69 6.24
CA ALA A 183 -8.54 9.34 6.37
C ALA A 183 -7.41 8.33 6.10
N GLY A 184 -7.42 7.24 6.83
CA GLY A 184 -6.37 6.25 6.72
C GLY A 184 -6.54 5.11 7.70
N LYS A 185 -5.51 4.29 7.74
CA LYS A 185 -5.32 3.20 8.68
C LYS A 185 -3.92 3.34 9.27
N CYS A 186 -3.85 3.51 10.57
CA CYS A 186 -2.59 3.62 11.31
C CYS A 186 -2.14 2.22 11.73
N ASP A 187 -0.91 1.84 11.39
CA ASP A 187 -0.41 0.50 11.70
C ASP A 187 -0.37 0.26 13.20
N LEU A 188 0.21 1.20 13.95
CA LEU A 188 0.35 1.07 15.40
C LEU A 188 0.35 2.43 16.07
N HIS A 189 -0.43 2.61 17.14
CA HIS A 189 -0.35 3.78 18.00
C HIS A 189 -0.76 3.46 19.44
N SER A 190 -0.28 4.26 20.39
CA SER A 190 -0.75 4.24 21.77
C SER A 190 -1.43 5.57 22.07
N ALA A 191 -2.72 5.52 22.41
CA ALA A 191 -3.51 6.71 22.69
C ALA A 191 -3.10 7.39 24.00
N ASP A 192 -2.71 6.64 25.03
CA ASP A 192 -2.29 7.14 26.32
C ASP A 192 -0.86 7.70 26.31
N GLN A 193 0.07 7.05 25.60
CA GLN A 193 1.45 7.50 25.47
C GLN A 193 1.66 8.43 24.26
N ARG A 194 0.65 8.53 23.39
CA ARG A 194 0.65 9.41 22.22
C ARG A 194 1.89 9.20 21.36
N ILE A 195 2.07 7.99 20.91
CA ILE A 195 3.12 7.57 19.97
C ILE A 195 2.48 6.95 18.75
N ILE A 196 3.08 7.15 17.59
CA ILE A 196 2.72 6.47 16.33
C ILE A 196 3.94 5.75 15.80
N VAL A 197 3.76 4.48 15.40
CA VAL A 197 4.76 3.69 14.69
C VAL A 197 4.14 3.19 13.40
N ASP A 198 4.84 3.41 12.29
CA ASP A 198 4.44 2.99 10.95
C ASP A 198 5.52 2.07 10.38
N TRP A 199 5.12 0.85 10.03
CA TRP A 199 6.04 -0.14 9.50
C TRP A 199 6.31 0.10 8.03
N LYS A 200 7.56 -0.08 7.62
CA LYS A 200 7.98 -0.03 6.22
C LYS A 200 8.91 -1.20 5.94
N SER A 201 8.84 -1.71 4.73
CA SER A 201 9.82 -2.69 4.26
C SER A 201 10.90 -2.01 3.44
N SER A 202 12.16 -2.41 3.63
CA SER A 202 13.30 -1.94 2.85
C SER A 202 14.22 -3.11 2.57
N LYS A 203 14.99 -3.05 1.48
CA LYS A 203 15.94 -4.13 1.15
C LYS A 203 17.08 -4.18 2.14
N SER A 204 17.73 -3.06 2.39
CA SER A 204 18.94 -2.97 3.21
C SER A 204 18.93 -1.73 4.11
N PRO A 205 18.01 -1.65 5.10
CA PRO A 205 17.83 -0.42 5.87
C PRO A 205 19.07 -0.02 6.70
N CYS A 206 19.95 -0.98 7.04
CA CYS A 206 21.06 -0.76 7.95
C CYS A 206 22.44 -0.61 7.28
N ASP A 207 22.53 -0.66 5.95
CA ASP A 207 23.82 -0.58 5.24
C ASP A 207 24.22 0.83 4.79
N GLY A 208 23.35 1.81 5.03
CA GLY A 208 23.57 3.21 4.66
C GLY A 208 23.52 3.49 3.15
N THR A 209 23.23 2.49 2.32
CA THR A 209 23.12 2.66 0.86
C THR A 209 21.78 3.20 0.42
N GLU A 210 20.72 2.99 1.22
CA GLU A 210 19.39 3.47 0.95
C GLU A 210 19.10 4.74 1.75
N LYS A 211 18.53 5.74 1.08
CA LYS A 211 17.92 6.87 1.77
C LYS A 211 16.61 6.39 2.38
N LEU A 212 16.53 6.34 3.69
CA LEU A 212 15.31 6.10 4.44
C LEU A 212 14.65 7.44 4.81
N GLY A 213 13.34 7.43 4.97
CA GLY A 213 12.63 8.64 5.38
C GLY A 213 12.49 9.67 4.26
N TRP A 214 11.43 9.53 3.47
CA TRP A 214 11.03 10.47 2.42
C TRP A 214 9.92 11.40 2.90
N ASP A 215 9.69 12.49 2.19
CA ASP A 215 8.65 13.46 2.51
C ASP A 215 7.25 12.81 2.63
N GLU A 216 6.94 11.80 1.81
CA GLU A 216 5.67 11.08 1.94
C GLU A 216 5.47 10.41 3.30
N HIS A 217 6.54 9.93 3.94
CA HIS A 217 6.46 9.34 5.28
C HIS A 217 6.15 10.41 6.34
N ILE A 218 6.81 11.58 6.24
CA ILE A 218 6.55 12.72 7.12
C ILE A 218 5.09 13.18 6.97
N ILE A 219 4.64 13.35 5.72
CA ILE A 219 3.28 13.80 5.42
C ILE A 219 2.26 12.81 5.98
N GLN A 220 2.48 11.51 5.79
CA GLN A 220 1.60 10.45 6.29
C GLN A 220 1.50 10.50 7.81
N LEU A 221 2.63 10.50 8.52
CA LEU A 221 2.66 10.48 9.98
C LEU A 221 2.14 11.78 10.60
N ALA A 222 2.45 12.94 10.01
CA ALA A 222 1.90 14.22 10.46
C ALA A 222 0.37 14.26 10.33
N SER A 223 -0.16 13.76 9.22
CA SER A 223 -1.60 13.66 9.01
C SER A 223 -2.26 12.72 10.02
N TYR A 224 -1.64 11.57 10.28
CA TYR A 224 -2.14 10.61 11.27
C TYR A 224 -2.12 11.19 12.69
N SER A 225 -1.03 11.89 13.05
CA SER A 225 -0.91 12.55 14.34
C SER A 225 -2.01 13.60 14.55
N MET A 226 -2.28 14.42 13.53
CA MET A 226 -3.36 15.40 13.59
C MET A 226 -4.74 14.75 13.68
N ALA A 227 -4.98 13.66 12.93
CA ALA A 227 -6.25 12.97 12.94
C ALA A 227 -6.55 12.25 14.27
N LEU A 228 -5.55 11.60 14.85
CA LEU A 228 -5.71 10.77 16.05
C LEU A 228 -5.63 11.61 17.35
N PHE A 229 -4.79 12.64 17.38
CA PHE A 229 -4.49 13.36 18.61
C PHE A 229 -4.77 14.87 18.57
N GLY A 230 -5.07 15.43 17.39
CA GLY A 230 -5.25 16.89 17.22
C GLY A 230 -3.97 17.70 17.42
N LYS A 231 -2.82 17.05 17.52
CA LYS A 231 -1.49 17.65 17.72
C LYS A 231 -0.39 16.69 17.26
N PHE A 232 0.82 17.21 17.09
CA PHE A 232 1.97 16.36 16.80
C PHE A 232 2.45 15.62 18.05
N VAL A 233 2.65 14.31 17.89
CA VAL A 233 3.20 13.41 18.89
C VAL A 233 4.47 12.75 18.32
N PRO A 234 5.30 12.07 19.13
CA PRO A 234 6.41 11.27 18.63
C PRO A 234 5.93 10.26 17.56
N CYS A 235 6.52 10.34 16.37
CA CYS A 235 6.19 9.50 15.24
C CYS A 235 7.45 8.87 14.64
N TYR A 236 7.36 7.59 14.32
CA TYR A 236 8.48 6.81 13.83
C TYR A 236 8.09 5.96 12.64
N ASN A 237 8.95 5.92 11.62
CA ASN A 237 8.94 4.85 10.64
C ASN A 237 9.95 3.80 11.05
N VAL A 238 9.55 2.55 11.09
CA VAL A 238 10.44 1.41 11.35
C VAL A 238 10.58 0.64 10.05
N PHE A 239 11.77 0.72 9.45
CA PHE A 239 12.11 0.03 8.22
C PHE A 239 12.63 -1.36 8.54
N VAL A 240 11.87 -2.39 8.22
CA VAL A 240 12.23 -3.80 8.43
C VAL A 240 12.85 -4.37 7.17
N SER A 241 13.98 -5.06 7.29
CA SER A 241 14.70 -5.61 6.15
C SER A 241 13.96 -6.77 5.49
N THR A 242 13.94 -6.76 4.16
CA THR A 242 13.45 -7.88 3.32
C THR A 242 14.53 -8.88 2.93
N SER A 243 15.82 -8.58 3.21
CA SER A 243 16.96 -9.39 2.77
C SER A 243 17.90 -9.82 3.88
N VAL A 244 17.88 -9.11 5.02
CA VAL A 244 18.74 -9.41 6.17
C VAL A 244 17.89 -9.70 7.38
N ASP A 245 17.95 -10.93 7.87
CA ASP A 245 17.13 -11.40 8.99
C ASP A 245 17.34 -10.56 10.25
N GLY A 246 16.21 -10.03 10.78
CA GLY A 246 16.22 -9.26 12.02
C GLY A 246 16.79 -7.83 11.90
N ALA A 247 17.27 -7.43 10.73
CA ALA A 247 17.77 -6.06 10.53
C ALA A 247 16.60 -5.06 10.39
N PHE A 248 16.77 -3.89 10.99
CA PHE A 248 15.81 -2.79 10.91
C PHE A 248 16.48 -1.46 11.21
N GLU A 249 15.85 -0.37 10.78
CA GLU A 249 16.25 1.01 11.09
C GLU A 249 15.04 1.80 11.57
N ILE A 250 15.26 2.72 12.51
CA ILE A 250 14.22 3.59 13.06
C ILE A 250 14.49 5.02 12.61
N VAL A 251 13.53 5.62 11.93
CA VAL A 251 13.55 7.03 11.55
C VAL A 251 12.51 7.78 12.36
N GLY A 252 12.97 8.63 13.27
CA GLY A 252 12.11 9.54 14.04
C GLY A 252 12.02 10.93 13.41
N TRP A 253 10.90 11.58 13.54
CA TRP A 253 10.65 12.90 12.96
C TRP A 253 10.54 13.96 14.06
N ASN A 254 11.26 15.07 13.90
CA ASN A 254 11.18 16.18 14.82
C ASN A 254 9.92 17.03 14.57
N HIS A 255 9.63 17.95 15.49
CA HIS A 255 8.43 18.78 15.45
C HIS A 255 8.34 19.63 14.17
N ALA A 256 9.46 20.21 13.74
CA ALA A 256 9.49 21.05 12.53
C ALA A 256 9.22 20.22 11.26
N ASP A 257 9.71 18.97 11.20
CA ASP A 257 9.39 18.05 10.12
C ASP A 257 7.88 17.75 10.10
N MET A 258 7.29 17.49 11.27
CA MET A 258 5.85 17.20 11.37
C MET A 258 4.99 18.40 10.97
N GLU A 259 5.35 19.61 11.38
CA GLU A 259 4.66 20.84 10.94
C GLU A 259 4.74 21.02 9.43
N ARG A 260 5.93 20.83 8.86
CA ARG A 260 6.15 20.88 7.41
C ARG A 260 5.32 19.81 6.70
N GLY A 261 5.33 18.57 7.20
CA GLY A 261 4.55 17.45 6.65
C GLY A 261 3.05 17.72 6.65
N TRP A 262 2.51 18.26 7.74
CA TRP A 262 1.11 18.64 7.83
C TRP A 262 0.75 19.75 6.84
N SER A 263 1.58 20.80 6.75
CA SER A 263 1.39 21.88 5.79
C SER A 263 1.36 21.32 4.34
N MET A 264 2.30 20.45 4.01
CA MET A 264 2.34 19.79 2.69
C MET A 264 1.08 18.96 2.44
N TYR A 265 0.57 18.24 3.44
CA TYR A 265 -0.69 17.49 3.32
C TYR A 265 -1.87 18.40 3.00
N CYS A 266 -2.05 19.49 3.74
CA CYS A 266 -3.15 20.43 3.50
C CYS A 266 -3.13 20.98 2.07
N HIS A 267 -1.97 21.37 1.57
CA HIS A 267 -1.83 21.85 0.19
C HIS A 267 -2.12 20.73 -0.83
N ALA A 268 -1.59 19.52 -0.59
CA ALA A 268 -1.86 18.37 -1.46
C ALA A 268 -3.34 17.99 -1.48
N TYR A 269 -4.02 18.05 -0.34
CA TYR A 269 -5.45 17.82 -0.21
C TYR A 269 -6.26 18.84 -1.04
N HIS A 270 -5.98 20.12 -0.90
CA HIS A 270 -6.67 21.15 -1.68
C HIS A 270 -6.42 21.00 -3.19
N LEU A 271 -5.17 20.74 -3.58
CA LEU A 271 -4.83 20.43 -4.97
C LEU A 271 -5.61 19.23 -5.50
N TRP A 272 -5.69 18.16 -4.69
CA TRP A 272 -6.46 16.96 -5.03
C TRP A 272 -7.93 17.28 -5.21
N CYS A 273 -8.54 18.05 -4.31
CA CYS A 273 -9.94 18.48 -4.40
C CYS A 273 -10.22 19.24 -5.69
N LEU A 274 -9.34 20.17 -6.06
CA LEU A 274 -9.44 20.93 -7.32
C LEU A 274 -9.26 20.02 -8.54
N ALA A 275 -8.22 19.21 -8.56
CA ALA A 275 -7.92 18.32 -9.69
C ALA A 275 -9.01 17.27 -9.91
N LYS A 276 -9.63 16.79 -8.84
CA LYS A 276 -10.73 15.82 -8.91
C LYS A 276 -12.10 16.47 -8.96
N ASN A 277 -12.21 17.79 -8.88
CA ASN A 277 -13.49 18.52 -8.76
C ASN A 277 -14.41 17.86 -7.71
N PHE A 278 -13.87 17.59 -6.52
CA PHE A 278 -14.57 16.93 -5.43
C PHE A 278 -14.04 17.40 -4.07
N VAL A 279 -14.90 18.00 -3.27
CA VAL A 279 -14.62 18.37 -1.88
C VAL A 279 -15.49 17.51 -0.99
N PRO A 280 -14.93 16.55 -0.25
CA PRO A 280 -15.67 15.79 0.74
C PRO A 280 -16.32 16.73 1.77
N SER A 281 -17.59 16.51 2.09
CA SER A 281 -18.34 17.34 3.03
C SER A 281 -18.72 16.54 4.28
N ARG A 282 -18.93 17.23 5.39
CA ARG A 282 -19.52 16.60 6.57
C ARG A 282 -21.01 16.41 6.32
N LYS A 283 -21.46 15.18 6.02
CA LYS A 283 -22.90 14.87 6.07
C LYS A 283 -23.32 14.96 7.54
N LEU A 284 -24.01 16.01 7.91
CA LEU A 284 -24.76 16.03 9.15
C LEU A 284 -25.79 14.90 9.06
N SER A 285 -25.73 13.94 9.98
CA SER A 285 -26.75 12.90 10.11
C SER A 285 -28.11 13.59 10.22
N GLN A 286 -28.97 13.43 9.20
CA GLN A 286 -30.35 13.91 9.20
C GLN A 286 -31.28 13.04 10.09
N THR A 287 -30.78 12.59 11.25
CA THR A 287 -31.54 11.76 12.19
C THR A 287 -31.63 12.39 13.58
N ALA A 288 -32.00 13.69 13.64
CA ALA A 288 -32.38 14.32 14.90
C ALA A 288 -33.36 15.48 14.69
N GLN A 289 -34.32 15.34 13.76
CA GLN A 289 -35.48 16.24 13.66
C GLN A 289 -36.71 15.44 13.30
N SER A 290 -37.14 14.55 14.18
CA SER A 290 -38.50 14.04 14.28
C SER A 290 -38.69 13.42 15.66
N SER A 291 -38.89 14.28 16.63
CA SER A 291 -39.48 13.97 17.93
C SER A 291 -40.30 15.18 18.37
#